data_09e82e6a5a1d50859b4faa2c102314d3
#
_entry.id   09e82e6a5a1d50859b4faa2c102314d3
#
_cell.length_a   1.000
_cell.length_b   1.000
_cell.length_c   1.000
_cell.angle_alpha   90.00
_cell.angle_beta   90.00
_cell.angle_gamma   90.00
#
_symmetry.space_group_name_H-M   'P 1'
#
loop_
_entity.id
_entity.type
_entity.pdbx_description
1 polymer ?
#
loop_
_entity_poly.entity_id
_entity_poly.type
_entity_poly.pdbx_seq_one_letter_code
_entity_poly.pdbx_strand_id
1 'polypeptide(L)'
;LDRSSAASDVYKRQIPDGMDWDLWHTTQQFHEFNRKYHPGNWRSWYDFGMGALGDWGAHILDTIHEFLNLGLPYEVEPIKLEGWNTYFFPMSSTLRFKFPRRGEMPPVQITWYDGIGNYPQLPDGYGASQLGSDIPTVNGQKAQAIKLNPGKIIYAKDLIFKGGSHGSTLSIIPESKAKAMADKLPEVPKSPSNHYENFLLACMGEERTRSPFEVFGPLCQVFCLGVMVQRLNKKIVFDRETKRIVNDRFADAMLTQTPPRKGWEEFYKM
;
A
#
# COMPACT_ATOMS: atom_id res chain seq x y z
N LEU A 1 -4.82 -43.70 -7.13
CA LEU A 1 -4.72 -42.33 -7.67
C LEU A 1 -6.07 -41.95 -8.24
N ASP A 2 -6.72 -41.03 -7.58
CA ASP A 2 -8.02 -40.52 -7.98
C ASP A 2 -7.89 -39.71 -9.29
N ARG A 3 -8.35 -40.33 -10.41
CA ARG A 3 -8.34 -39.71 -11.73
C ARG A 3 -9.20 -38.42 -11.79
N SER A 4 -10.11 -38.23 -10.85
CA SER A 4 -10.94 -37.04 -10.77
C SER A 4 -10.15 -35.81 -10.33
N SER A 5 -9.15 -35.97 -9.47
CA SER A 5 -8.29 -34.85 -9.02
C SER A 5 -7.35 -34.37 -10.12
N ALA A 6 -6.80 -35.30 -10.92
CA ALA A 6 -5.94 -34.98 -12.05
C ALA A 6 -6.71 -34.23 -13.16
N ALA A 7 -7.93 -34.64 -13.49
CA ALA A 7 -8.80 -33.95 -14.45
C ALA A 7 -9.21 -32.57 -13.95
N SER A 8 -9.50 -32.41 -12.66
CA SER A 8 -9.78 -31.12 -12.02
C SER A 8 -8.59 -30.17 -12.09
N ASP A 9 -7.36 -30.66 -11.93
CA ASP A 9 -6.15 -29.85 -12.03
C ASP A 9 -5.82 -29.44 -13.47
N VAL A 10 -6.08 -30.29 -14.45
CA VAL A 10 -5.96 -29.93 -15.87
C VAL A 10 -6.96 -28.84 -16.25
N TYR A 11 -8.21 -28.94 -15.78
CA TYR A 11 -9.23 -27.90 -16.01
C TYR A 11 -8.87 -26.55 -15.37
N LYS A 12 -8.18 -26.57 -14.24
CA LYS A 12 -7.72 -25.33 -13.57
C LYS A 12 -6.58 -24.64 -14.30
N ARG A 13 -5.87 -25.34 -15.19
CA ARG A 13 -4.73 -24.84 -15.95
C ARG A 13 -5.09 -24.41 -17.37
N GLN A 14 -6.34 -24.59 -17.79
CA GLN A 14 -6.76 -24.18 -19.13
C GLN A 14 -6.88 -22.67 -19.21
N ILE A 15 -6.13 -22.08 -20.14
CA ILE A 15 -6.19 -20.64 -20.45
C ILE A 15 -7.60 -20.36 -20.99
N PRO A 16 -8.30 -19.32 -20.47
CA PRO A 16 -9.60 -18.90 -20.99
C PRO A 16 -9.52 -18.54 -22.47
N ASP A 17 -10.59 -18.86 -23.21
CA ASP A 17 -10.70 -18.51 -24.62
C ASP A 17 -10.56 -16.98 -24.81
N GLY A 18 -9.79 -16.60 -25.81
CA GLY A 18 -9.51 -15.19 -26.12
C GLY A 18 -8.49 -14.51 -25.22
N MET A 19 -7.88 -15.22 -24.26
CA MET A 19 -6.81 -14.69 -23.43
C MET A 19 -5.43 -15.03 -24.01
N ASP A 20 -4.66 -14.02 -24.37
CA ASP A 20 -3.25 -14.17 -24.68
C ASP A 20 -2.44 -14.22 -23.37
N TRP A 21 -2.10 -15.44 -22.95
CA TRP A 21 -1.38 -15.66 -21.70
C TRP A 21 0.08 -15.22 -21.76
N ASP A 22 0.71 -15.25 -22.92
CA ASP A 22 2.07 -14.75 -23.10
C ASP A 22 2.12 -13.23 -22.98
N LEU A 23 1.22 -12.54 -23.64
CA LEU A 23 1.09 -11.08 -23.56
C LEU A 23 0.70 -10.63 -22.14
N TRP A 24 -0.11 -11.43 -21.42
CA TRP A 24 -0.50 -11.11 -20.04
C TRP A 24 0.70 -11.06 -19.09
N HIS A 25 1.71 -11.90 -19.26
CA HIS A 25 2.94 -11.88 -18.47
C HIS A 25 3.78 -10.63 -18.73
N THR A 26 3.66 -10.05 -19.91
CA THR A 26 4.53 -8.95 -20.35
C THR A 26 6.02 -9.33 -20.18
N THR A 27 6.77 -8.52 -19.47
CA THR A 27 8.22 -8.70 -19.24
C THR A 27 8.58 -9.67 -18.11
N GLN A 28 7.58 -10.14 -17.33
CA GLN A 28 7.80 -11.08 -16.22
C GLN A 28 8.16 -12.49 -16.69
N GLN A 29 8.85 -13.23 -15.85
CA GLN A 29 9.15 -14.64 -16.13
C GLN A 29 7.86 -15.43 -16.34
N PHE A 30 7.93 -16.41 -17.24
CA PHE A 30 6.76 -17.20 -17.61
C PHE A 30 6.30 -18.08 -16.45
N HIS A 31 4.99 -18.09 -16.18
CA HIS A 31 4.30 -18.99 -15.28
C HIS A 31 3.23 -19.78 -16.05
N GLU A 32 3.07 -21.04 -15.75
CA GLU A 32 1.92 -21.80 -16.26
C GLU A 32 0.62 -21.16 -15.77
N PHE A 33 -0.40 -21.15 -16.62
CA PHE A 33 -1.69 -20.57 -16.26
C PHE A 33 -2.29 -21.24 -15.02
N ASN A 34 -2.78 -20.40 -14.11
CA ASN A 34 -3.56 -20.84 -12.97
C ASN A 34 -4.65 -19.79 -12.70
N ARG A 35 -5.88 -20.23 -12.48
CA ARG A 35 -7.02 -19.34 -12.16
C ARG A 35 -6.80 -18.48 -10.90
N LYS A 36 -5.82 -18.83 -10.08
CA LYS A 36 -5.41 -18.01 -8.93
C LYS A 36 -4.66 -16.72 -9.32
N TYR A 37 -4.27 -16.56 -10.58
CA TYR A 37 -3.72 -15.30 -11.08
C TYR A 37 -4.81 -14.35 -11.59
N HIS A 38 -5.83 -14.90 -12.26
CA HIS A 38 -6.84 -14.13 -12.98
C HIS A 38 -8.27 -14.46 -12.48
N PRO A 39 -9.22 -13.50 -12.50
CA PRO A 39 -9.08 -12.13 -13.03
C PRO A 39 -8.51 -11.09 -12.06
N GLY A 40 -8.46 -11.25 -10.79
CA GLY A 40 -8.07 -10.18 -9.86
C GLY A 40 -6.98 -10.55 -8.87
N ASN A 41 -6.73 -11.84 -8.70
CA ASN A 41 -5.85 -12.37 -7.65
C ASN A 41 -4.35 -12.15 -7.93
N TRP A 42 -3.97 -11.71 -9.14
CA TRP A 42 -2.60 -11.35 -9.50
C TRP A 42 -1.98 -10.33 -8.54
N ARG A 43 -2.81 -9.47 -7.94
CA ARG A 43 -2.38 -8.48 -6.94
C ARG A 43 -1.69 -9.10 -5.73
N SER A 44 -2.03 -10.36 -5.44
CA SER A 44 -1.48 -11.10 -4.30
C SER A 44 -0.16 -11.81 -4.58
N TRP A 45 0.38 -11.74 -5.80
CA TRP A 45 1.61 -12.40 -6.20
C TRP A 45 2.73 -11.39 -6.38
N TYR A 46 3.90 -11.63 -5.79
CA TYR A 46 5.04 -10.71 -5.84
C TYR A 46 5.53 -10.40 -7.27
N ASP A 47 5.36 -11.33 -8.20
CA ASP A 47 5.82 -11.13 -9.59
C ASP A 47 4.87 -10.25 -10.41
N PHE A 48 3.63 -10.07 -9.98
CA PHE A 48 2.61 -9.37 -10.75
C PHE A 48 1.99 -8.17 -10.03
N GLY A 49 2.01 -8.15 -8.69
CA GLY A 49 1.34 -7.14 -7.90
C GLY A 49 2.16 -6.65 -6.72
N MET A 50 1.63 -5.67 -6.02
CA MET A 50 2.25 -5.04 -4.86
C MET A 50 1.46 -5.28 -3.55
N GLY A 51 0.54 -6.27 -3.54
CA GLY A 51 -0.26 -6.59 -2.37
C GLY A 51 -1.14 -5.45 -1.87
N ALA A 52 -1.62 -5.57 -0.63
CA ALA A 52 -2.48 -4.57 -0.02
C ALA A 52 -1.76 -3.23 0.18
N LEU A 53 -0.47 -3.23 0.51
CA LEU A 53 0.30 -2.01 0.71
C LEU A 53 0.41 -1.19 -0.57
N GLY A 54 0.72 -1.80 -1.71
CA GLY A 54 0.82 -1.09 -2.97
C GLY A 54 -0.52 -0.66 -3.55
N ASP A 55 -1.56 -1.49 -3.38
CA ASP A 55 -2.90 -1.21 -3.89
C ASP A 55 -3.62 -0.13 -3.06
N TRP A 56 -3.54 -0.21 -1.73
CA TRP A 56 -4.25 0.69 -0.81
C TRP A 56 -3.40 1.78 -0.16
N GLY A 57 -2.08 1.63 -0.18
CA GLY A 57 -1.17 2.56 0.48
C GLY A 57 -1.36 4.00 0.04
N ALA A 58 -1.49 4.24 -1.27
CA ALA A 58 -1.73 5.56 -1.82
C ALA A 58 -3.02 6.21 -1.26
N HIS A 59 -4.10 5.43 -1.13
CA HIS A 59 -5.37 5.93 -0.61
C HIS A 59 -5.36 6.24 0.90
N ILE A 60 -4.39 5.73 1.63
CA ILE A 60 -4.33 5.87 3.09
C ILE A 60 -3.18 6.78 3.53
N LEU A 61 -1.99 6.61 2.95
CA LEU A 61 -0.77 7.28 3.41
C LEU A 61 -0.49 8.61 2.71
N ASP A 62 -1.10 8.89 1.56
CA ASP A 62 -0.87 10.10 0.77
C ASP A 62 -0.94 11.38 1.63
N THR A 63 -2.05 11.61 2.29
CA THR A 63 -2.26 12.77 3.16
C THR A 63 -1.19 12.89 4.26
N ILE A 64 -0.83 11.77 4.90
CA ILE A 64 0.18 11.78 5.97
C ILE A 64 1.56 12.08 5.37
N HIS A 65 1.87 11.44 4.24
CA HIS A 65 3.17 11.56 3.60
C HIS A 65 3.44 12.98 3.14
N GLU A 66 2.47 13.61 2.50
CA GLU A 66 2.57 14.98 2.01
C GLU A 66 2.60 15.98 3.16
N PHE A 67 1.58 15.99 4.04
CA PHE A 67 1.44 17.02 5.08
C PHE A 67 2.52 16.96 6.15
N LEU A 68 3.06 15.78 6.44
CA LEU A 68 4.17 15.64 7.35
C LEU A 68 5.55 15.71 6.65
N ASN A 69 5.56 15.94 5.34
CA ASN A 69 6.77 16.04 4.52
C ASN A 69 7.74 14.86 4.81
N LEU A 70 7.22 13.64 4.74
CA LEU A 70 7.95 12.47 5.23
C LEU A 70 9.16 12.09 4.37
N GLY A 71 9.05 12.21 3.05
CA GLY A 71 10.07 11.75 2.12
C GLY A 71 10.29 10.24 2.22
N LEU A 72 11.53 9.79 2.30
CA LEU A 72 11.87 8.36 2.37
C LEU A 72 12.21 7.94 3.80
N PRO A 73 11.84 6.72 4.22
CA PRO A 73 12.23 6.16 5.49
C PRO A 73 13.74 5.81 5.47
N TYR A 74 14.38 5.79 6.63
CA TYR A 74 15.73 5.27 6.77
C TYR A 74 15.76 3.80 7.21
N GLU A 75 14.65 3.28 7.70
CA GLU A 75 14.51 1.89 8.14
C GLU A 75 13.07 1.40 7.88
N VAL A 76 12.95 0.17 7.41
CA VAL A 76 11.66 -0.54 7.31
C VAL A 76 11.83 -1.93 7.86
N GLU A 77 10.91 -2.36 8.73
CA GLU A 77 10.98 -3.67 9.38
C GLU A 77 9.64 -4.39 9.39
N PRO A 78 9.63 -5.73 9.25
CA PRO A 78 8.45 -6.53 9.46
C PRO A 78 8.23 -6.74 10.97
N ILE A 79 7.01 -6.51 11.45
CA ILE A 79 6.62 -6.80 12.83
C ILE A 79 5.87 -8.12 12.89
N LYS A 80 4.98 -8.36 11.89
CA LYS A 80 4.21 -9.59 11.74
C LYS A 80 3.96 -9.85 10.27
N LEU A 81 4.21 -11.08 9.82
CA LEU A 81 3.89 -11.55 8.48
C LEU A 81 3.26 -12.95 8.60
N GLU A 82 1.94 -13.00 8.65
CA GLU A 82 1.20 -14.26 8.81
C GLU A 82 1.12 -15.03 7.48
N GLY A 83 1.55 -16.29 7.49
CA GLY A 83 1.61 -17.10 6.29
C GLY A 83 2.68 -16.67 5.28
N TRP A 84 3.77 -16.05 5.77
CA TRP A 84 4.86 -15.59 4.92
C TRP A 84 5.45 -16.71 4.04
N ASN A 85 5.72 -16.34 2.79
CA ASN A 85 6.41 -17.17 1.79
C ASN A 85 7.03 -16.24 0.73
N THR A 86 7.75 -16.82 -0.24
CA THR A 86 8.47 -16.06 -1.28
C THR A 86 7.68 -15.83 -2.57
N TYR A 87 6.46 -16.34 -2.69
CA TYR A 87 5.66 -16.30 -3.92
C TYR A 87 4.53 -15.29 -3.88
N PHE A 88 3.81 -15.20 -2.76
CA PHE A 88 2.64 -14.34 -2.61
C PHE A 88 2.63 -13.63 -1.26
N PHE A 89 1.87 -12.55 -1.21
CA PHE A 89 1.79 -11.70 -0.02
C PHE A 89 1.20 -12.45 1.18
N PRO A 90 1.65 -12.13 2.41
CA PRO A 90 1.08 -12.67 3.64
C PRO A 90 -0.41 -12.43 3.76
N MET A 91 -1.12 -13.29 4.50
CA MET A 91 -2.55 -13.13 4.79
C MET A 91 -2.81 -11.91 5.67
N SER A 92 -1.85 -11.55 6.51
CA SER A 92 -1.84 -10.29 7.25
C SER A 92 -0.41 -9.81 7.45
N SER A 93 -0.22 -8.49 7.40
CA SER A 93 1.09 -7.87 7.59
C SER A 93 1.01 -6.73 8.58
N THR A 94 2.04 -6.61 9.41
CA THR A 94 2.32 -5.40 10.18
C THR A 94 3.76 -4.98 9.87
N LEU A 95 3.91 -3.80 9.28
CA LEU A 95 5.20 -3.23 8.90
C LEU A 95 5.42 -1.93 9.64
N ARG A 96 6.67 -1.62 9.94
CA ARG A 96 7.07 -0.36 10.56
C ARG A 96 8.06 0.38 9.68
N PHE A 97 7.75 1.65 9.40
CA PHE A 97 8.57 2.57 8.64
C PHE A 97 9.05 3.68 9.57
N LYS A 98 10.35 3.97 9.58
CA LYS A 98 10.94 5.01 10.40
C LYS A 98 11.46 6.14 9.53
N PHE A 99 10.94 7.35 9.78
CA PHE A 99 11.31 8.57 9.09
C PHE A 99 12.13 9.48 10.01
N PRO A 100 13.17 10.14 9.50
CA PRO A 100 14.00 11.02 10.32
C PRO A 100 13.29 12.32 10.66
N ARG A 101 13.94 13.14 11.45
CA ARG A 101 13.57 14.56 11.65
C ARG A 101 13.55 15.32 10.32
N ARG A 102 12.59 16.23 10.13
CA ARG A 102 12.43 17.09 8.95
C ARG A 102 12.28 18.53 9.43
N GLY A 103 13.37 19.31 9.39
CA GLY A 103 13.38 20.63 9.96
C GLY A 103 12.93 20.65 11.42
N GLU A 104 11.89 21.40 11.75
CA GLU A 104 11.30 21.46 13.10
C GLU A 104 10.39 20.27 13.42
N MET A 105 9.98 19.49 12.43
CA MET A 105 9.12 18.32 12.64
C MET A 105 9.91 17.14 13.20
N PRO A 106 9.44 16.48 14.29
CA PRO A 106 10.13 15.37 14.91
C PRO A 106 10.22 14.13 14.02
N PRO A 107 11.06 13.13 14.35
CA PRO A 107 11.00 11.84 13.70
C PRO A 107 9.60 11.25 13.77
N VAL A 108 9.20 10.51 12.72
CA VAL A 108 7.90 9.86 12.64
C VAL A 108 8.07 8.37 12.41
N GLN A 109 7.22 7.59 13.05
CA GLN A 109 7.08 6.17 12.81
C GLN A 109 5.69 5.90 12.27
N ILE A 110 5.62 5.24 11.10
CA ILE A 110 4.37 4.72 10.56
C ILE A 110 4.34 3.22 10.80
N THR A 111 3.21 2.71 11.31
CA THR A 111 2.93 1.28 11.36
C THR A 111 1.75 0.99 10.43
N TRP A 112 2.02 0.19 9.41
CA TRP A 112 1.03 -0.32 8.47
C TRP A 112 0.44 -1.61 9.00
N TYR A 113 -0.86 -1.76 8.86
CA TYR A 113 -1.59 -2.99 9.18
C TYR A 113 -2.46 -3.37 7.99
N ASP A 114 -2.38 -4.61 7.55
CA ASP A 114 -3.30 -5.21 6.59
C ASP A 114 -3.69 -6.62 7.00
N GLY A 115 -4.74 -7.14 6.40
CA GLY A 115 -5.28 -8.45 6.72
C GLY A 115 -6.46 -8.43 7.70
N ILE A 116 -7.23 -9.51 7.69
CA ILE A 116 -8.46 -9.63 8.49
C ILE A 116 -8.09 -9.70 9.98
N GLY A 117 -8.68 -8.81 10.78
CA GLY A 117 -8.48 -8.78 12.23
C GLY A 117 -7.10 -8.24 12.67
N ASN A 118 -6.26 -7.81 11.75
CA ASN A 118 -4.96 -7.24 12.04
C ASN A 118 -5.02 -5.71 12.03
N TYR A 119 -5.28 -5.13 13.18
CA TYR A 119 -5.39 -3.67 13.38
C TYR A 119 -4.75 -3.25 14.71
N PRO A 120 -4.37 -1.97 14.85
CA PRO A 120 -3.80 -1.46 16.09
C PRO A 120 -4.82 -1.40 17.21
N GLN A 121 -4.35 -1.25 18.44
CA GLN A 121 -5.22 -0.81 19.54
C GLN A 121 -5.79 0.57 19.18
N LEU A 122 -7.11 0.68 19.22
CA LEU A 122 -7.82 1.91 18.87
C LEU A 122 -7.83 2.88 20.06
N PRO A 123 -7.60 4.17 19.83
CA PRO A 123 -7.71 5.18 20.88
C PRO A 123 -9.17 5.47 21.26
N ASP A 124 -9.35 5.99 22.46
CA ASP A 124 -10.65 6.44 22.92
C ASP A 124 -11.28 7.45 21.96
N GLY A 125 -12.58 7.29 21.71
CA GLY A 125 -13.32 8.16 20.79
C GLY A 125 -13.09 7.87 19.30
N TYR A 126 -12.36 6.80 18.95
CA TYR A 126 -12.24 6.39 17.55
C TYR A 126 -13.61 6.08 16.93
N GLY A 127 -14.49 5.49 17.71
CA GLY A 127 -15.81 5.02 17.28
C GLY A 127 -15.67 3.74 16.42
N ALA A 128 -16.32 2.65 16.83
CA ALA A 128 -16.49 1.50 15.97
C ALA A 128 -17.43 1.92 14.83
N SER A 129 -16.94 1.97 13.60
CA SER A 129 -17.82 2.14 12.45
C SER A 129 -18.70 0.90 12.34
N GLN A 130 -19.99 1.11 12.13
CA GLN A 130 -20.93 0.03 11.86
C GLN A 130 -20.43 -0.83 10.67
N LEU A 131 -20.62 -2.13 10.80
CA LEU A 131 -20.27 -3.13 9.80
C LEU A 131 -20.73 -2.70 8.40
N GLY A 132 -19.80 -2.46 7.51
CA GLY A 132 -20.09 -2.29 6.08
C GLY A 132 -20.49 -3.64 5.45
N SER A 133 -21.23 -3.61 4.34
CA SER A 133 -21.80 -4.78 3.65
C SER A 133 -20.77 -5.77 3.11
N ASP A 134 -19.50 -5.39 2.97
CA ASP A 134 -18.46 -6.18 2.30
C ASP A 134 -17.56 -6.92 3.28
N ILE A 135 -18.13 -7.81 4.08
CA ILE A 135 -17.35 -8.68 4.96
C ILE A 135 -16.80 -9.84 4.11
N PRO A 136 -15.46 -10.00 4.00
CA PRO A 136 -14.91 -11.17 3.33
C PRO A 136 -15.37 -12.45 4.02
N THR A 137 -15.84 -13.40 3.24
CA THR A 137 -16.20 -14.72 3.73
C THR A 137 -14.96 -15.59 3.67
N VAL A 138 -14.45 -16.03 4.81
CA VAL A 138 -13.36 -17.01 4.88
C VAL A 138 -14.00 -18.35 5.25
N ASN A 139 -13.80 -19.35 4.41
CA ASN A 139 -14.36 -20.71 4.58
C ASN A 139 -15.89 -20.77 4.78
N GLY A 140 -16.65 -19.90 4.10
CA GLY A 140 -18.10 -19.86 4.17
C GLY A 140 -18.69 -19.27 5.45
N GLN A 141 -17.86 -18.80 6.39
CA GLN A 141 -18.30 -18.12 7.61
C GLN A 141 -17.94 -16.63 7.56
N LYS A 142 -18.93 -15.77 7.87
CA LYS A 142 -18.67 -14.33 8.06
C LYS A 142 -17.80 -14.15 9.30
N ALA A 143 -16.63 -13.57 9.13
CA ALA A 143 -15.77 -13.25 10.27
C ALA A 143 -16.48 -12.26 11.20
N GLN A 144 -16.68 -12.64 12.45
CA GLN A 144 -17.18 -11.76 13.51
C GLN A 144 -16.11 -10.77 14.00
N ALA A 145 -15.35 -10.20 13.10
CA ALA A 145 -14.34 -9.20 13.44
C ALA A 145 -14.99 -7.81 13.39
N ILE A 146 -14.67 -6.96 14.35
CA ILE A 146 -14.92 -5.52 14.25
C ILE A 146 -14.33 -5.07 12.92
N LYS A 147 -15.18 -4.72 11.94
CA LYS A 147 -14.71 -4.25 10.66
C LYS A 147 -14.33 -2.79 10.79
N LEU A 148 -13.04 -2.51 10.77
CA LEU A 148 -12.55 -1.16 10.58
C LEU A 148 -12.53 -0.85 9.09
N ASN A 149 -13.08 0.31 8.71
CA ASN A 149 -12.87 0.83 7.37
C ASN A 149 -11.39 1.19 7.21
N PRO A 150 -10.84 1.03 5.98
CA PRO A 150 -9.48 1.48 5.70
C PRO A 150 -9.30 2.96 6.08
N GLY A 151 -8.21 3.27 6.77
CA GLY A 151 -7.99 4.62 7.25
C GLY A 151 -6.69 4.76 8.02
N LYS A 152 -6.57 5.87 8.73
CA LYS A 152 -5.35 6.28 9.43
C LYS A 152 -5.65 6.90 10.78
N ILE A 153 -4.70 6.73 11.70
CA ILE A 153 -4.67 7.39 13.01
C ILE A 153 -3.32 8.10 13.12
N ILE A 154 -3.33 9.37 13.49
CA ILE A 154 -2.13 10.16 13.69
C ILE A 154 -2.08 10.56 15.16
N TYR A 155 -1.04 10.14 15.85
CA TYR A 155 -0.76 10.50 17.23
C TYR A 155 0.20 11.69 17.27
N ALA A 156 -0.27 12.84 17.69
CA ALA A 156 0.52 14.02 17.98
C ALA A 156 0.70 14.16 19.50
N LYS A 157 1.47 15.17 19.94
CA LYS A 157 1.79 15.37 21.35
C LYS A 157 0.53 15.45 22.24
N ASP A 158 -0.46 16.25 21.84
CA ASP A 158 -1.65 16.56 22.63
C ASP A 158 -2.96 16.21 21.93
N LEU A 159 -2.90 15.80 20.67
CA LEU A 159 -4.05 15.54 19.82
C LEU A 159 -3.91 14.18 19.12
N ILE A 160 -5.04 13.56 18.86
CA ILE A 160 -5.14 12.37 18.02
C ILE A 160 -6.08 12.71 16.86
N PHE A 161 -5.64 12.37 15.64
CA PHE A 161 -6.45 12.55 14.45
C PHE A 161 -6.82 11.20 13.87
N LYS A 162 -8.04 11.08 13.37
CA LYS A 162 -8.48 9.96 12.56
C LYS A 162 -8.89 10.44 11.17
N GLY A 163 -8.67 9.62 10.17
CA GLY A 163 -9.14 9.84 8.80
C GLY A 163 -9.43 8.51 8.12
N GLY A 164 -10.30 8.53 7.14
CA GLY A 164 -10.55 7.39 6.27
C GLY A 164 -9.50 7.29 5.15
N SER A 165 -9.88 6.62 4.08
CA SER A 165 -9.13 6.53 2.83
C SER A 165 -9.58 7.58 1.81
N HIS A 166 -8.95 7.61 0.63
CA HIS A 166 -9.36 8.40 -0.54
C HIS A 166 -9.49 9.92 -0.27
N GLY A 167 -8.50 10.51 0.39
CA GLY A 167 -8.49 11.96 0.64
C GLY A 167 -9.53 12.43 1.66
N SER A 168 -10.08 11.54 2.47
CA SER A 168 -11.00 11.93 3.54
C SER A 168 -10.36 12.92 4.51
N THR A 169 -11.15 13.88 4.98
CA THR A 169 -10.72 14.85 5.98
C THR A 169 -10.30 14.19 7.28
N LEU A 170 -9.33 14.80 7.95
CA LEU A 170 -8.91 14.39 9.29
C LEU A 170 -9.85 15.00 10.34
N SER A 171 -10.20 14.22 11.34
CA SER A 171 -11.00 14.65 12.49
C SER A 171 -10.20 14.46 13.77
N ILE A 172 -10.26 15.44 14.65
CA ILE A 172 -9.69 15.34 16.01
C ILE A 172 -10.59 14.42 16.86
N ILE A 173 -10.00 13.54 17.61
CA ILE A 173 -10.69 12.64 18.55
C ILE A 173 -10.08 12.74 19.97
N PRO A 174 -10.87 12.53 21.04
CA PRO A 174 -12.33 12.39 21.03
C PRO A 174 -13.05 13.71 20.68
N GLU A 175 -14.37 13.66 20.46
CA GLU A 175 -15.18 14.82 20.05
C GLU A 175 -15.07 16.02 21.00
N SER A 176 -14.89 15.77 22.30
CA SER A 176 -14.66 16.83 23.29
C SER A 176 -13.40 17.66 22.99
N LYS A 177 -12.34 17.02 22.52
CA LYS A 177 -11.10 17.70 22.07
C LYS A 177 -11.34 18.45 20.78
N ALA A 178 -12.09 17.90 19.82
CA ALA A 178 -12.43 18.57 18.58
C ALA A 178 -13.18 19.88 18.85
N LYS A 179 -14.19 19.84 19.73
CA LYS A 179 -14.94 21.04 20.16
C LYS A 179 -14.05 22.09 20.83
N ALA A 180 -13.13 21.68 21.70
CA ALA A 180 -12.20 22.60 22.36
C ALA A 180 -11.16 23.23 21.42
N MET A 181 -10.97 22.67 20.24
CA MET A 181 -10.02 23.16 19.24
C MET A 181 -10.68 23.91 18.08
N ALA A 182 -12.01 23.89 17.97
CA ALA A 182 -12.73 24.43 16.81
C ALA A 182 -12.34 25.86 16.47
N ASP A 183 -12.31 26.75 17.46
CA ASP A 183 -11.96 28.16 17.28
C ASP A 183 -10.45 28.44 17.09
N LYS A 184 -9.63 27.39 17.23
CA LYS A 184 -8.16 27.46 17.11
C LYS A 184 -7.64 26.91 15.79
N LEU A 185 -8.51 26.27 15.01
CA LEU A 185 -8.13 25.74 13.70
C LEU A 185 -8.11 26.85 12.66
N PRO A 186 -7.08 26.89 11.81
CA PRO A 186 -7.05 27.87 10.72
C PRO A 186 -8.17 27.57 9.72
N GLU A 187 -8.70 28.61 9.11
CA GLU A 187 -9.55 28.44 7.94
C GLU A 187 -8.73 27.91 6.78
N VAL A 188 -9.19 26.84 6.17
CA VAL A 188 -8.57 26.26 4.99
C VAL A 188 -9.30 26.76 3.75
N PRO A 189 -8.59 27.43 2.82
CA PRO A 189 -9.21 27.91 1.59
C PRO A 189 -9.78 26.73 0.78
N LYS A 190 -10.92 26.94 0.16
CA LYS A 190 -11.49 25.95 -0.76
C LYS A 190 -10.58 25.79 -1.98
N SER A 191 -10.47 24.58 -2.47
CA SER A 191 -9.81 24.30 -3.74
C SER A 191 -10.48 25.08 -4.86
N PRO A 192 -9.72 25.74 -5.76
CA PRO A 192 -10.31 26.51 -6.87
C PRO A 192 -11.06 25.62 -7.85
N SER A 193 -10.64 24.37 -8.03
CA SER A 193 -11.24 23.40 -8.93
C SER A 193 -11.49 22.05 -8.22
N ASN A 194 -12.36 21.21 -8.75
CA ASN A 194 -12.52 19.83 -8.29
C ASN A 194 -11.37 18.94 -8.78
N HIS A 195 -11.35 17.69 -8.35
CA HIS A 195 -10.26 16.75 -8.66
C HIS A 195 -10.06 16.51 -10.17
N TYR A 196 -11.13 16.31 -10.93
CA TYR A 196 -11.05 16.07 -12.37
C TYR A 196 -10.70 17.33 -13.15
N GLU A 197 -11.33 18.43 -12.79
CA GLU A 197 -11.08 19.75 -13.36
C GLU A 197 -9.63 20.18 -13.16
N ASN A 198 -9.05 19.95 -11.98
CA ASN A 198 -7.65 20.22 -11.72
C ASN A 198 -6.72 19.49 -12.69
N PHE A 199 -7.00 18.23 -13.01
CA PHE A 199 -6.20 17.49 -13.99
C PHE A 199 -6.24 18.15 -15.38
N LEU A 200 -7.44 18.51 -15.84
CA LEU A 200 -7.61 19.16 -17.14
C LEU A 200 -6.93 20.55 -17.18
N LEU A 201 -7.16 21.37 -16.17
CA LEU A 201 -6.53 22.69 -16.05
C LEU A 201 -5.01 22.60 -15.94
N ALA A 202 -4.49 21.58 -15.26
CA ALA A 202 -3.05 21.34 -15.20
C ALA A 202 -2.48 20.92 -16.56
N CYS A 203 -3.20 20.12 -17.35
CA CYS A 203 -2.80 19.79 -18.73
C CYS A 203 -2.78 21.02 -19.64
N MET A 204 -3.64 21.99 -19.38
CA MET A 204 -3.72 23.26 -20.11
C MET A 204 -2.69 24.30 -19.61
N GLY A 205 -2.00 24.02 -18.51
CA GLY A 205 -1.03 24.94 -17.89
C GLY A 205 -1.67 26.05 -17.05
N GLU A 206 -2.96 25.95 -16.76
CA GLU A 206 -3.73 26.95 -15.99
C GLU A 206 -3.68 26.72 -14.48
N GLU A 207 -3.48 25.47 -14.05
CA GLU A 207 -3.25 25.09 -12.65
C GLU A 207 -2.03 24.16 -12.52
N ARG A 208 -1.52 24.02 -11.28
CA ARG A 208 -0.63 22.93 -10.93
C ARG A 208 -1.43 21.71 -10.49
N THR A 209 -0.98 20.53 -10.89
CA THR A 209 -1.56 19.29 -10.36
C THR A 209 -1.37 19.21 -8.84
N ARG A 210 -2.39 18.73 -8.12
CA ARG A 210 -2.35 18.54 -6.66
C ARG A 210 -1.64 17.27 -6.23
N SER A 211 -1.38 16.37 -7.16
CA SER A 211 -0.62 15.15 -6.92
C SER A 211 0.55 15.05 -7.91
N PRO A 212 1.52 15.98 -7.82
CA PRO A 212 2.68 15.99 -8.72
C PRO A 212 3.62 14.81 -8.42
N PHE A 213 4.48 14.45 -9.37
CA PHE A 213 5.44 13.36 -9.19
C PHE A 213 6.43 13.60 -8.04
N GLU A 214 6.72 14.84 -7.70
CA GLU A 214 7.57 15.21 -6.56
C GLU A 214 6.97 14.76 -5.22
N VAL A 215 5.64 14.66 -5.13
CA VAL A 215 4.91 14.13 -3.96
C VAL A 215 4.71 12.62 -4.09
N PHE A 216 4.18 12.17 -5.21
CA PHE A 216 3.79 10.78 -5.39
C PHE A 216 4.98 9.83 -5.63
N GLY A 217 6.04 10.28 -6.28
CA GLY A 217 7.24 9.47 -6.54
C GLY A 217 7.90 8.95 -5.25
N PRO A 218 8.22 9.79 -4.26
CA PRO A 218 8.73 9.31 -2.98
C PRO A 218 7.76 8.38 -2.24
N LEU A 219 6.46 8.63 -2.31
CA LEU A 219 5.45 7.77 -1.70
C LEU A 219 5.44 6.37 -2.35
N CYS A 220 5.54 6.27 -3.68
CA CYS A 220 5.70 4.99 -4.37
C CYS A 220 6.96 4.24 -3.92
N GLN A 221 8.08 4.93 -3.72
CA GLN A 221 9.31 4.32 -3.21
C GLN A 221 9.11 3.76 -1.78
N VAL A 222 8.33 4.43 -0.93
CA VAL A 222 7.97 3.89 0.40
C VAL A 222 7.24 2.56 0.25
N PHE A 223 6.29 2.44 -0.67
CA PHE A 223 5.58 1.18 -0.91
C PHE A 223 6.51 0.09 -1.43
N CYS A 224 7.39 0.41 -2.37
CA CYS A 224 8.38 -0.54 -2.89
C CYS A 224 9.28 -1.11 -1.78
N LEU A 225 9.77 -0.24 -0.87
CA LEU A 225 10.56 -0.68 0.27
C LEU A 225 9.76 -1.58 1.24
N GLY A 226 8.48 -1.26 1.47
CA GLY A 226 7.60 -2.09 2.29
C GLY A 226 7.32 -3.45 1.67
N VAL A 227 7.03 -3.51 0.37
CA VAL A 227 6.84 -4.76 -0.39
C VAL A 227 8.09 -5.63 -0.36
N MET A 228 9.26 -5.01 -0.50
CA MET A 228 10.53 -5.72 -0.39
C MET A 228 10.70 -6.36 0.99
N VAL A 229 10.37 -5.64 2.05
CA VAL A 229 10.41 -6.15 3.44
C VAL A 229 9.42 -7.31 3.62
N GLN A 230 8.23 -7.25 3.04
CA GLN A 230 7.27 -8.36 3.06
C GLN A 230 7.84 -9.60 2.34
N ARG A 231 8.43 -9.40 1.15
CA ARG A 231 8.99 -10.50 0.35
C ARG A 231 10.20 -11.16 1.04
N LEU A 232 11.08 -10.37 1.64
CA LEU A 232 12.31 -10.85 2.26
C LEU A 232 12.12 -11.32 3.71
N ASN A 233 11.06 -10.88 4.38
CA ASN A 233 10.86 -11.05 5.83
C ASN A 233 12.09 -10.59 6.63
N LYS A 234 12.65 -9.48 6.26
CA LYS A 234 13.85 -8.92 6.87
C LYS A 234 13.74 -7.40 7.02
N LYS A 235 14.35 -6.89 8.06
CA LYS A 235 14.57 -5.45 8.23
C LYS A 235 15.56 -4.95 7.19
N ILE A 236 15.26 -3.82 6.56
CA ILE A 236 16.14 -3.08 5.69
C ILE A 236 16.52 -1.73 6.30
N VAL A 237 17.78 -1.33 6.11
CA VAL A 237 18.29 0.01 6.42
C VAL A 237 18.60 0.69 5.09
N PHE A 238 17.90 1.80 4.84
CA PHE A 238 17.95 2.50 3.56
C PHE A 238 18.66 3.83 3.68
N ASP A 239 19.73 3.99 2.92
CA ASP A 239 20.41 5.26 2.76
C ASP A 239 19.61 6.13 1.79
N ARG A 240 19.10 7.23 2.30
CA ARG A 240 18.19 8.14 1.59
C ARG A 240 18.91 9.02 0.58
N GLU A 241 20.20 9.24 0.74
CA GLU A 241 21.03 10.06 -0.17
C GLU A 241 21.47 9.23 -1.37
N THR A 242 22.07 8.07 -1.11
CA THR A 242 22.56 7.18 -2.17
C THR A 242 21.47 6.31 -2.76
N LYS A 243 20.27 6.25 -2.15
CA LYS A 243 19.17 5.38 -2.55
C LYS A 243 19.52 3.89 -2.54
N ARG A 244 20.32 3.47 -1.57
CA ARG A 244 20.83 2.09 -1.43
C ARG A 244 20.39 1.44 -0.12
N ILE A 245 20.25 0.12 -0.13
CA ILE A 245 20.07 -0.67 1.09
C ILE A 245 21.46 -1.08 1.59
N VAL A 246 21.80 -0.62 2.80
CA VAL A 246 23.19 -0.74 3.30
C VAL A 246 23.45 -1.96 4.16
N ASN A 247 22.43 -2.65 4.64
CA ASN A 247 22.54 -3.79 5.54
C ASN A 247 22.33 -5.16 4.90
N ASP A 248 21.91 -5.24 3.63
CA ASP A 248 21.71 -6.49 2.91
C ASP A 248 21.95 -6.30 1.40
N ARG A 249 23.02 -6.92 0.89
CA ARG A 249 23.41 -6.82 -0.53
C ARG A 249 22.39 -7.44 -1.48
N PHE A 250 21.69 -8.47 -1.05
CA PHE A 250 20.65 -9.09 -1.89
C PHE A 250 19.44 -8.16 -2.01
N ALA A 251 18.99 -7.59 -0.90
CA ALA A 251 17.94 -6.57 -0.90
C ALA A 251 18.33 -5.35 -1.75
N ASP A 252 19.59 -4.90 -1.65
CA ASP A 252 20.09 -3.78 -2.44
C ASP A 252 20.08 -4.08 -3.95
N ALA A 253 20.42 -5.29 -4.35
CA ALA A 253 20.33 -5.71 -5.76
C ALA A 253 18.89 -5.75 -6.28
N MET A 254 17.90 -5.94 -5.43
CA MET A 254 16.48 -5.91 -5.80
C MET A 254 15.93 -4.49 -6.05
N LEU A 255 16.68 -3.44 -5.73
CA LEU A 255 16.29 -2.06 -6.08
C LEU A 255 16.38 -1.81 -7.59
N THR A 256 17.13 -2.63 -8.30
CA THR A 256 17.20 -2.59 -9.76
C THR A 256 16.19 -3.57 -10.34
N GLN A 257 15.61 -3.18 -11.47
CA GLN A 257 14.65 -4.00 -12.17
C GLN A 257 15.31 -5.32 -12.64
N THR A 258 14.63 -6.44 -12.45
CA THR A 258 15.06 -7.72 -13.01
C THR A 258 15.04 -7.63 -14.54
N PRO A 259 16.03 -8.25 -15.23
CA PRO A 259 16.00 -8.30 -16.70
C PRO A 259 14.67 -8.89 -17.20
N PRO A 260 14.13 -8.38 -18.30
CA PRO A 260 12.94 -8.94 -18.92
C PRO A 260 13.18 -10.37 -19.37
N ARG A 261 12.13 -11.16 -19.51
CA ARG A 261 12.24 -12.48 -20.12
C ARG A 261 12.65 -12.36 -21.60
N LYS A 262 13.23 -13.44 -22.11
CA LYS A 262 13.70 -13.50 -23.50
C LYS A 262 12.60 -13.13 -24.50
N GLY A 263 12.92 -12.23 -25.43
CA GLY A 263 12.01 -11.72 -26.46
C GLY A 263 11.28 -10.43 -26.07
N TRP A 264 11.51 -9.92 -24.85
CA TRP A 264 10.92 -8.67 -24.36
C TRP A 264 11.96 -7.59 -24.03
N GLU A 265 13.21 -7.79 -24.44
CA GLU A 265 14.34 -6.90 -24.10
C GLU A 265 14.19 -5.51 -24.70
N GLU A 266 13.52 -5.38 -25.86
CA GLU A 266 13.34 -4.09 -26.53
C GLU A 266 12.50 -3.10 -25.72
N PHE A 267 11.58 -3.60 -24.87
CA PHE A 267 10.73 -2.75 -24.01
C PHE A 267 11.47 -2.18 -22.80
N TYR A 268 12.73 -2.56 -22.59
CA TYR A 268 13.59 -2.08 -21.50
C TYR A 268 14.69 -1.13 -21.98
N LYS A 269 14.74 -0.85 -23.26
CA LYS A 269 15.64 0.15 -23.83
C LYS A 269 14.98 1.52 -23.69
N MET A 270 15.22 2.17 -22.55
CA MET A 270 14.87 3.58 -22.35
C MET A 270 16.06 4.48 -22.62
#